data_ee62fdbf1292ea88c8967b8ba0514089
#
_entry.id   ee62fdbf1292ea88c8967b8ba0514089
#
_cell.length_a   1.000
_cell.length_b   1.000
_cell.length_c   1.000
_cell.angle_alpha   90.00
_cell.angle_beta   90.00
_cell.angle_gamma   90.00
#
_symmetry.space_group_name_H-M   'P 1'
#
loop_
_entity.id
_entity.type
_entity.pdbx_description
1 polymer ?
#
loop_
_entity_poly.entity_id
_entity_poly.type
_entity_poly.pdbx_seq_one_letter_code
_entity_poly.pdbx_strand_id
1 'polypeptide(L)'
;MDSALVKRLLELNRNFYAEFSADFSGSRSGERLNLEPFQKYLANDIRLLDAGCGNGRLADALERANFALNYFGVDGSAELIAFAEKNCAALQRVRAQFRVADLTQSRWHDALRDAAPFDVIASLAVLHHIPSFDLRAQVLRALHTLLKPRGILVLSNWQFLNNDRLRKKIVAWENVNIDAALLEANDYLLDWKRGGVGYRYVHLLDENEIARLARASAFEIIAQFYADANLNLYSILQPQFVF
;
A
#
# COMPACT_ATOMS: atom_id res chain seq x y z
N MET A 1 -15.89 -12.80 5.40
CA MET A 1 -16.61 -11.83 4.52
C MET A 1 -16.96 -12.54 3.21
N ASP A 2 -18.17 -12.38 2.69
CA ASP A 2 -18.53 -12.99 1.41
C ASP A 2 -17.92 -12.25 0.20
N SER A 3 -17.87 -12.91 -0.96
CA SER A 3 -17.21 -12.38 -2.16
C SER A 3 -17.93 -11.18 -2.78
N ALA A 4 -19.25 -11.08 -2.62
CA ALA A 4 -20.03 -9.95 -3.14
C ALA A 4 -19.77 -8.68 -2.35
N LEU A 5 -19.68 -8.80 -1.02
CA LEU A 5 -19.32 -7.68 -0.16
C LEU A 5 -17.87 -7.22 -0.39
N VAL A 6 -16.91 -8.17 -0.51
CA VAL A 6 -15.51 -7.86 -0.86
C VAL A 6 -15.46 -7.05 -2.16
N LYS A 7 -16.16 -7.50 -3.22
CA LYS A 7 -16.22 -6.79 -4.49
C LYS A 7 -16.78 -5.37 -4.33
N ARG A 8 -17.85 -5.22 -3.56
CA ARG A 8 -18.48 -3.92 -3.29
C ARG A 8 -17.54 -2.94 -2.56
N LEU A 9 -16.78 -3.42 -1.56
CA LEU A 9 -15.80 -2.59 -0.85
C LEU A 9 -14.61 -2.20 -1.74
N LEU A 10 -14.16 -3.10 -2.62
CA LEU A 10 -13.15 -2.78 -3.63
C LEU A 10 -13.64 -1.74 -4.63
N GLU A 11 -14.89 -1.86 -5.09
CA GLU A 11 -15.50 -0.88 -5.99
C GLU A 11 -15.66 0.49 -5.31
N LEU A 12 -16.04 0.53 -4.04
CA LEU A 12 -16.09 1.76 -3.25
C LEU A 12 -14.74 2.50 -3.26
N ASN A 13 -13.66 1.78 -2.99
CA ASN A 13 -12.32 2.37 -3.01
C ASN A 13 -11.86 2.75 -4.43
N ARG A 14 -12.13 1.93 -5.45
CA ARG A 14 -11.79 2.29 -6.84
C ARG A 14 -12.51 3.57 -7.28
N ASN A 15 -13.80 3.66 -7.03
CA ASN A 15 -14.58 4.86 -7.37
C ASN A 15 -14.06 6.10 -6.64
N PHE A 16 -13.70 5.95 -5.36
CA PHE A 16 -13.08 7.04 -4.60
C PHE A 16 -11.77 7.52 -5.26
N TYR A 17 -10.86 6.61 -5.60
CA TYR A 17 -9.59 7.01 -6.21
C TYR A 17 -9.75 7.49 -7.66
N ALA A 18 -10.71 6.97 -8.43
CA ALA A 18 -11.02 7.48 -9.76
C ALA A 18 -11.56 8.93 -9.71
N GLU A 19 -12.46 9.22 -8.78
CA GLU A 19 -13.07 10.55 -8.66
C GLU A 19 -12.14 11.59 -8.04
N PHE A 20 -11.38 11.20 -7.00
CA PHE A 20 -10.59 12.12 -6.19
C PHE A 20 -9.06 12.00 -6.39
N SER A 21 -8.58 11.35 -7.48
CA SER A 21 -7.15 11.16 -7.74
C SER A 21 -6.35 12.46 -7.75
N ALA A 22 -6.86 13.50 -8.38
CA ALA A 22 -6.20 14.81 -8.47
C ALA A 22 -6.13 15.51 -7.09
N ASP A 23 -7.25 15.54 -6.35
CA ASP A 23 -7.30 16.12 -5.00
C ASP A 23 -6.47 15.31 -4.01
N PHE A 24 -6.47 13.99 -4.15
CA PHE A 24 -5.64 13.10 -3.36
C PHE A 24 -4.14 13.33 -3.63
N SER A 25 -3.73 13.39 -4.88
CA SER A 25 -2.36 13.70 -5.29
C SER A 25 -1.95 15.10 -4.81
N GLY A 26 -2.80 16.12 -5.03
CA GLY A 26 -2.58 17.47 -4.59
C GLY A 26 -2.51 17.63 -3.07
N SER A 27 -3.25 16.83 -2.31
CA SER A 27 -3.20 16.85 -0.83
C SER A 27 -1.86 16.39 -0.25
N ARG A 28 -1.08 15.68 -1.04
CA ARG A 28 0.23 15.12 -0.67
C ARG A 28 1.39 15.83 -1.36
N SER A 29 1.12 16.81 -2.22
CA SER A 29 2.13 17.66 -2.83
C SER A 29 2.80 18.52 -1.74
N GLY A 30 4.13 18.42 -1.61
CA GLY A 30 4.90 19.11 -0.58
C GLY A 30 5.12 18.34 0.73
N GLU A 31 4.37 17.28 1.02
CA GLU A 31 4.69 16.37 2.12
C GLU A 31 5.80 15.41 1.68
N ARG A 32 6.93 15.45 2.36
CA ARG A 32 8.03 14.50 2.13
C ARG A 32 7.66 13.13 2.69
N LEU A 33 7.84 12.08 1.89
CA LEU A 33 7.75 10.73 2.41
C LEU A 33 8.96 10.48 3.33
N ASN A 34 8.69 10.00 4.54
CA ASN A 34 9.73 9.65 5.49
C ASN A 34 10.32 8.27 5.13
N LEU A 35 11.62 8.24 4.77
CA LEU A 35 12.33 6.99 4.46
C LEU A 35 12.98 6.36 5.70
N GLU A 36 13.15 7.13 6.79
CA GLU A 36 13.84 6.69 8.01
C GLU A 36 13.41 5.30 8.49
N PRO A 37 12.11 4.96 8.52
CA PRO A 37 11.64 3.66 9.00
C PRO A 37 12.26 2.45 8.31
N PHE A 38 12.67 2.60 7.05
CA PHE A 38 13.21 1.48 6.26
C PHE A 38 14.47 1.82 5.47
N GLN A 39 15.02 3.01 5.63
CA GLN A 39 16.21 3.47 4.90
C GLN A 39 17.41 2.52 5.04
N LYS A 40 17.58 1.87 6.18
CA LYS A 40 18.68 0.91 6.42
C LYS A 40 18.61 -0.35 5.53
N TYR A 41 17.48 -0.62 4.91
CA TYR A 41 17.30 -1.74 3.97
C TYR A 41 17.46 -1.33 2.51
N LEU A 42 17.69 -0.03 2.25
CA LEU A 42 17.92 0.51 0.92
C LEU A 42 19.40 0.55 0.60
N ALA A 43 19.72 0.31 -0.66
CA ALA A 43 21.08 0.44 -1.19
C ALA A 43 21.01 0.91 -2.64
N ASN A 44 22.16 1.32 -3.20
CA ASN A 44 22.27 1.56 -4.64
C ASN A 44 22.22 0.24 -5.41
N ASP A 45 21.85 0.32 -6.69
CA ASP A 45 21.79 -0.78 -7.66
C ASP A 45 20.80 -1.92 -7.33
N ILE A 46 19.98 -1.77 -6.28
CA ILE A 46 18.91 -2.73 -5.98
C ILE A 46 17.72 -2.59 -6.95
N ARG A 47 16.91 -3.63 -6.99
CA ARG A 47 15.58 -3.64 -7.62
C ARG A 47 14.52 -3.47 -6.53
N LEU A 48 13.77 -2.38 -6.59
CA LEU A 48 12.72 -2.06 -5.64
C LEU A 48 11.36 -2.07 -6.36
N LEU A 49 10.40 -2.80 -5.80
CA LEU A 49 8.99 -2.73 -6.17
C LEU A 49 8.23 -1.86 -5.16
N ASP A 50 7.47 -0.89 -5.65
CA ASP A 50 6.48 -0.14 -4.89
C ASP A 50 5.08 -0.65 -5.26
N ALA A 51 4.51 -1.49 -4.42
CA ALA A 51 3.22 -2.13 -4.61
C ALA A 51 2.11 -1.23 -4.04
N GLY A 52 1.39 -0.55 -4.91
CA GLY A 52 0.46 0.55 -4.60
C GLY A 52 1.19 1.90 -4.60
N CYS A 53 1.95 2.18 -5.65
CA CYS A 53 2.87 3.32 -5.75
C CYS A 53 2.17 4.70 -5.83
N GLY A 54 0.86 4.71 -6.07
CA GLY A 54 0.11 5.94 -6.25
C GLY A 54 0.72 6.85 -7.31
N ASN A 55 0.98 8.10 -6.95
CA ASN A 55 1.56 9.11 -7.83
C ASN A 55 3.11 9.17 -7.84
N GLY A 56 3.79 8.12 -7.37
CA GLY A 56 5.24 7.96 -7.46
C GLY A 56 6.06 8.64 -6.36
N ARG A 57 5.45 8.98 -5.20
CA ARG A 57 6.13 9.70 -4.10
C ARG A 57 7.37 9.00 -3.55
N LEU A 58 7.37 7.68 -3.52
CA LEU A 58 8.54 6.93 -3.03
C LEU A 58 9.72 7.09 -4.00
N ALA A 59 9.49 7.04 -5.31
CA ALA A 59 10.56 7.27 -6.30
C ALA A 59 11.19 8.66 -6.16
N ASP A 60 10.36 9.72 -6.00
CA ASP A 60 10.83 11.09 -5.75
C ASP A 60 11.61 11.20 -4.43
N ALA A 61 11.14 10.54 -3.36
CA ALA A 61 11.84 10.55 -2.07
C ALA A 61 13.21 9.85 -2.15
N LEU A 62 13.31 8.74 -2.89
CA LEU A 62 14.56 8.01 -3.12
C LEU A 62 15.56 8.84 -3.94
N GLU A 63 15.10 9.54 -4.98
CA GLU A 63 15.93 10.46 -5.77
C GLU A 63 16.52 11.56 -4.89
N ARG A 64 15.70 12.22 -4.08
CA ARG A 64 16.12 13.28 -3.16
C ARG A 64 17.09 12.79 -2.07
N ALA A 65 16.96 11.54 -1.68
CA ALA A 65 17.87 10.87 -0.75
C ALA A 65 19.15 10.35 -1.42
N ASN A 66 19.36 10.66 -2.71
CA ASN A 66 20.51 10.28 -3.53
C ASN A 66 20.69 8.77 -3.74
N PHE A 67 19.60 7.98 -3.68
CA PHE A 67 19.66 6.57 -4.07
C PHE A 67 19.69 6.44 -5.59
N ALA A 68 20.56 5.56 -6.09
CA ALA A 68 20.66 5.17 -7.50
C ALA A 68 20.19 3.70 -7.62
N LEU A 69 18.94 3.46 -8.08
CA LEU A 69 18.35 2.11 -8.10
C LEU A 69 17.34 1.91 -9.22
N ASN A 70 16.95 0.66 -9.45
CA ASN A 70 15.87 0.30 -10.37
C ASN A 70 14.54 0.24 -9.61
N TYR A 71 13.66 1.17 -9.91
CA TYR A 71 12.35 1.28 -9.27
C TYR A 71 11.24 0.81 -10.21
N PHE A 72 10.35 0.00 -9.67
CA PHE A 72 9.15 -0.49 -10.36
C PHE A 72 7.94 -0.14 -9.51
N GLY A 73 7.06 0.73 -10.03
CA GLY A 73 5.83 1.11 -9.38
C GLY A 73 4.63 0.41 -10.01
N VAL A 74 3.74 -0.14 -9.20
CA VAL A 74 2.44 -0.65 -9.67
C VAL A 74 1.31 -0.05 -8.84
N ASP A 75 0.21 0.30 -9.52
CA ASP A 75 -1.02 0.77 -8.90
C ASP A 75 -2.23 0.34 -9.73
N GLY A 76 -3.38 0.16 -9.08
CA GLY A 76 -4.63 -0.19 -9.76
C GLY A 76 -5.27 0.98 -10.52
N SER A 77 -4.90 2.23 -10.22
CA SER A 77 -5.42 3.44 -10.88
C SER A 77 -4.52 3.87 -12.03
N ALA A 78 -5.05 3.84 -13.25
CA ALA A 78 -4.34 4.34 -14.42
C ALA A 78 -4.05 5.86 -14.32
N GLU A 79 -4.94 6.61 -13.68
CA GLU A 79 -4.78 8.06 -13.45
C GLU A 79 -3.60 8.35 -12.51
N LEU A 80 -3.47 7.57 -11.41
CA LEU A 80 -2.33 7.70 -10.51
C LEU A 80 -1.02 7.31 -11.17
N ILE A 81 -1.02 6.26 -12.00
CA ILE A 81 0.16 5.88 -12.80
C ILE A 81 0.56 7.01 -13.76
N ALA A 82 -0.39 7.63 -14.46
CA ALA A 82 -0.08 8.78 -15.32
C ALA A 82 0.52 9.95 -14.53
N PHE A 83 0.05 10.21 -13.31
CA PHE A 83 0.69 11.19 -12.42
C PHE A 83 2.08 10.75 -11.99
N ALA A 84 2.31 9.47 -11.68
CA ALA A 84 3.62 8.95 -11.30
C ALA A 84 4.64 9.10 -12.43
N GLU A 85 4.28 8.74 -13.65
CA GLU A 85 5.11 8.91 -14.85
C GLU A 85 5.51 10.37 -15.06
N LYS A 86 4.53 11.29 -14.95
CA LYS A 86 4.79 12.73 -15.08
C LYS A 86 5.69 13.26 -13.96
N ASN A 87 5.42 12.89 -12.70
CA ASN A 87 6.16 13.37 -11.54
C ASN A 87 7.61 12.86 -11.53
N CYS A 88 7.82 11.65 -12.07
CA CYS A 88 9.12 10.98 -12.06
C CYS A 88 9.90 11.13 -13.38
N ALA A 89 9.38 11.83 -14.38
CA ALA A 89 10.01 11.97 -15.70
C ALA A 89 11.42 12.59 -15.68
N ALA A 90 11.72 13.42 -14.66
CA ALA A 90 12.99 14.13 -14.52
C ALA A 90 13.98 13.46 -13.55
N LEU A 91 13.66 12.30 -13.00
CA LEU A 91 14.56 11.58 -12.09
C LEU A 91 15.84 11.16 -12.83
N GLN A 92 17.00 11.29 -12.18
CA GLN A 92 18.30 11.05 -12.80
C GLN A 92 18.98 9.78 -12.26
N ARG A 93 18.75 9.47 -10.98
CA ARG A 93 19.40 8.37 -10.27
C ARG A 93 18.46 7.16 -10.14
N VAL A 94 17.18 7.43 -9.89
CA VAL A 94 16.15 6.40 -9.80
C VAL A 94 15.63 6.09 -11.20
N ARG A 95 15.93 4.90 -11.70
CA ARG A 95 15.40 4.39 -12.98
C ARG A 95 14.00 3.84 -12.76
N ALA A 96 13.00 4.72 -12.88
CA ALA A 96 11.60 4.39 -12.57
C ALA A 96 10.85 3.84 -13.79
N GLN A 97 10.08 2.77 -13.56
CA GLN A 97 9.11 2.21 -14.50
C GLN A 97 7.78 2.02 -13.77
N PHE A 98 6.67 2.32 -14.44
CA PHE A 98 5.34 2.23 -13.85
C PHE A 98 4.43 1.33 -14.67
N ARG A 99 3.53 0.58 -14.02
CA ARG A 99 2.56 -0.30 -14.67
C ARG A 99 1.22 -0.26 -13.94
N VAL A 100 0.14 -0.26 -14.69
CA VAL A 100 -1.20 -0.44 -14.11
C VAL A 100 -1.38 -1.91 -13.74
N ALA A 101 -1.56 -2.19 -12.45
CA ALA A 101 -1.84 -3.53 -11.94
C ALA A 101 -2.61 -3.45 -10.62
N ASP A 102 -3.80 -4.03 -10.59
CA ASP A 102 -4.64 -4.11 -9.40
C ASP A 102 -4.21 -5.31 -8.55
N LEU A 103 -3.62 -5.06 -7.39
CA LEU A 103 -3.08 -6.07 -6.46
C LEU A 103 -4.14 -7.10 -6.01
N THR A 104 -5.42 -6.78 -6.13
CA THR A 104 -6.53 -7.65 -5.73
C THR A 104 -6.96 -8.63 -6.81
N GLN A 105 -6.49 -8.45 -8.05
CA GLN A 105 -6.76 -9.37 -9.15
C GLN A 105 -5.85 -10.61 -9.07
N SER A 106 -6.38 -11.75 -9.51
CA SER A 106 -5.54 -12.95 -9.61
C SER A 106 -4.44 -12.70 -10.66
N ARG A 107 -3.21 -13.15 -10.35
CA ARG A 107 -2.06 -13.09 -11.27
C ARG A 107 -1.62 -11.67 -11.69
N TRP A 108 -1.99 -10.62 -10.95
CA TRP A 108 -1.52 -9.25 -11.19
C TRP A 108 0.03 -9.17 -11.29
N HIS A 109 0.71 -10.03 -10.53
CA HIS A 109 2.17 -10.12 -10.48
C HIS A 109 2.79 -10.68 -11.77
N ASP A 110 2.01 -11.29 -12.66
CA ASP A 110 2.49 -11.70 -13.99
C ASP A 110 3.01 -10.51 -14.81
N ALA A 111 2.45 -9.33 -14.58
CA ALA A 111 2.93 -8.09 -15.21
C ALA A 111 4.36 -7.70 -14.82
N LEU A 112 4.95 -8.34 -13.79
CA LEU A 112 6.27 -8.04 -13.26
C LEU A 112 7.28 -9.17 -13.46
N ARG A 113 6.96 -10.23 -14.22
CA ARG A 113 7.83 -11.39 -14.41
C ARG A 113 9.21 -11.04 -14.98
N ASP A 114 9.28 -10.06 -15.88
CA ASP A 114 10.51 -9.55 -16.47
C ASP A 114 11.33 -8.69 -15.51
N ALA A 115 10.66 -8.12 -14.48
CA ALA A 115 11.27 -7.25 -13.48
C ALA A 115 11.69 -7.98 -12.20
N ALA A 116 11.04 -9.09 -11.83
CA ALA A 116 11.36 -9.87 -10.63
C ALA A 116 12.68 -10.67 -10.82
N PRO A 117 13.31 -11.15 -9.72
CA PRO A 117 12.95 -10.89 -8.32
C PRO A 117 13.50 -9.56 -7.79
N PHE A 118 12.85 -9.04 -6.72
CA PHE A 118 13.19 -7.77 -6.09
C PHE A 118 14.02 -7.94 -4.81
N ASP A 119 14.89 -6.97 -4.53
CA ASP A 119 15.65 -6.89 -3.28
C ASP A 119 14.77 -6.35 -2.16
N VAL A 120 13.96 -5.34 -2.49
CA VAL A 120 13.02 -4.69 -1.56
C VAL A 120 11.67 -4.54 -2.24
N ILE A 121 10.61 -4.88 -1.53
CA ILE A 121 9.25 -4.49 -1.89
C ILE A 121 8.73 -3.55 -0.81
N ALA A 122 8.22 -2.40 -1.21
CA ALA A 122 7.47 -1.47 -0.37
C ALA A 122 5.98 -1.58 -0.69
N SER A 123 5.13 -1.63 0.33
CA SER A 123 3.68 -1.49 0.21
C SER A 123 3.21 -0.52 1.30
N LEU A 124 3.29 0.77 0.97
CA LEU A 124 3.14 1.85 1.93
C LEU A 124 1.73 2.43 1.88
N ALA A 125 0.99 2.30 2.97
CA ALA A 125 -0.39 2.74 3.10
C ALA A 125 -1.35 2.10 2.06
N VAL A 126 -1.21 0.81 1.82
CA VAL A 126 -1.97 0.05 0.80
C VAL A 126 -2.83 -1.05 1.41
N LEU A 127 -2.23 -1.93 2.22
CA LEU A 127 -2.87 -3.17 2.66
C LEU A 127 -4.18 -2.92 3.44
N HIS A 128 -4.25 -1.82 4.15
CA HIS A 128 -5.47 -1.42 4.88
C HIS A 128 -6.63 -0.96 3.97
N HIS A 129 -6.43 -0.84 2.66
CA HIS A 129 -7.49 -0.61 1.68
C HIS A 129 -8.02 -1.90 1.04
N ILE A 130 -7.45 -3.05 1.39
CA ILE A 130 -7.83 -4.35 0.85
C ILE A 130 -8.77 -5.05 1.83
N PRO A 131 -10.04 -5.30 1.46
CA PRO A 131 -11.01 -5.97 2.31
C PRO A 131 -10.70 -7.48 2.42
N SER A 132 -11.10 -8.06 3.51
CA SER A 132 -10.96 -9.44 3.95
C SER A 132 -9.51 -9.91 4.22
N PHE A 133 -9.38 -10.65 5.31
CA PHE A 133 -8.12 -11.29 5.70
C PHE A 133 -7.55 -12.17 4.58
N ASP A 134 -8.40 -12.96 3.92
CA ASP A 134 -7.96 -13.89 2.88
C ASP A 134 -7.38 -13.17 1.66
N LEU A 135 -7.99 -12.03 1.26
CA LEU A 135 -7.49 -11.25 0.14
C LEU A 135 -6.18 -10.53 0.49
N ARG A 136 -6.06 -9.98 1.72
CA ARG A 136 -4.78 -9.43 2.22
C ARG A 136 -3.69 -10.49 2.23
N ALA A 137 -3.98 -11.71 2.72
CA ALA A 137 -3.04 -12.82 2.71
C ALA A 137 -2.68 -13.26 1.27
N GLN A 138 -3.63 -13.25 0.34
CA GLN A 138 -3.37 -13.54 -1.08
C GLN A 138 -2.40 -12.52 -1.69
N VAL A 139 -2.60 -11.24 -1.43
CA VAL A 139 -1.68 -10.18 -1.90
C VAL A 139 -0.28 -10.40 -1.33
N LEU A 140 -0.16 -10.67 -0.03
CA LEU A 140 1.14 -10.93 0.58
C LEU A 140 1.82 -12.18 0.00
N ARG A 141 1.08 -13.27 -0.27
CA ARG A 141 1.64 -14.46 -0.96
C ARG A 141 2.17 -14.12 -2.35
N ALA A 142 1.46 -13.28 -3.10
CA ALA A 142 1.95 -12.82 -4.40
C ALA A 142 3.24 -12.00 -4.27
N LEU A 143 3.30 -11.06 -3.31
CA LEU A 143 4.52 -10.30 -3.01
C LEU A 143 5.69 -11.21 -2.59
N HIS A 144 5.41 -12.26 -1.82
CA HIS A 144 6.43 -13.25 -1.42
C HIS A 144 7.09 -13.89 -2.65
N THR A 145 6.34 -14.26 -3.69
CA THR A 145 6.89 -14.87 -4.92
C THR A 145 7.76 -13.93 -5.74
N LEU A 146 7.63 -12.63 -5.54
CA LEU A 146 8.38 -11.60 -6.26
C LEU A 146 9.68 -11.20 -5.55
N LEU A 147 9.89 -11.63 -4.30
CA LEU A 147 11.09 -11.29 -3.52
C LEU A 147 12.23 -12.26 -3.78
N LYS A 148 13.47 -11.74 -3.69
CA LYS A 148 14.66 -12.58 -3.52
C LYS A 148 14.61 -13.32 -2.19
N PRO A 149 15.36 -14.44 -2.03
CA PRO A 149 15.38 -15.21 -0.78
C PRO A 149 15.73 -14.41 0.48
N ARG A 150 16.54 -13.37 0.35
CA ARG A 150 16.90 -12.44 1.44
C ARG A 150 16.31 -11.06 1.23
N GLY A 151 15.32 -10.94 0.36
CA GLY A 151 14.63 -9.69 0.10
C GLY A 151 13.77 -9.25 1.29
N ILE A 152 13.41 -7.99 1.29
CA ILE A 152 12.67 -7.35 2.39
C ILE A 152 11.34 -6.83 1.86
N LEU A 153 10.26 -7.14 2.58
CA LEU A 153 8.96 -6.49 2.38
C LEU A 153 8.76 -5.46 3.49
N VAL A 154 8.56 -4.22 3.08
CA VAL A 154 8.22 -3.10 3.98
C VAL A 154 6.73 -2.82 3.86
N LEU A 155 6.00 -2.98 4.94
CA LEU A 155 4.60 -2.57 5.05
C LEU A 155 4.49 -1.31 5.90
N SER A 156 3.63 -0.38 5.52
CA SER A 156 3.12 0.63 6.45
C SER A 156 1.59 0.65 6.43
N ASN A 157 0.99 0.69 7.61
CA ASN A 157 -0.46 0.67 7.77
C ASN A 157 -0.93 1.79 8.68
N TRP A 158 -1.96 2.50 8.27
CA TRP A 158 -2.53 3.61 9.00
C TRP A 158 -3.06 3.19 10.37
N GLN A 159 -2.67 3.96 11.37
CA GLN A 159 -3.19 3.90 12.73
C GLN A 159 -4.08 5.13 12.99
N PHE A 160 -5.07 5.31 12.13
CA PHE A 160 -5.91 6.50 12.10
C PHE A 160 -6.71 6.72 13.40
N LEU A 161 -6.91 5.68 14.21
CA LEU A 161 -7.50 5.82 15.54
C LEU A 161 -6.59 6.56 16.54
N ASN A 162 -5.30 6.66 16.27
CA ASN A 162 -4.35 7.44 17.06
C ASN A 162 -4.39 8.95 16.73
N ASN A 163 -5.25 9.37 15.81
CA ASN A 163 -5.34 10.76 15.37
C ASN A 163 -6.78 11.26 15.44
N ASP A 164 -7.04 12.25 16.31
CA ASP A 164 -8.38 12.79 16.55
C ASP A 164 -9.05 13.34 15.30
N ARG A 165 -8.28 13.97 14.41
CA ARG A 165 -8.81 14.49 13.14
C ARG A 165 -9.28 13.37 12.22
N LEU A 166 -8.57 12.23 12.20
CA LEU A 166 -8.93 11.08 11.37
C LEU A 166 -10.07 10.28 12.00
N ARG A 167 -10.10 10.14 13.33
CA ARG A 167 -11.25 9.52 14.04
C ARG A 167 -12.57 10.22 13.75
N LYS A 168 -12.56 11.55 13.66
CA LYS A 168 -13.75 12.36 13.31
C LYS A 168 -14.26 12.15 11.89
N LYS A 169 -13.49 11.45 11.03
CA LYS A 169 -13.89 11.09 9.67
C LYS A 169 -14.59 9.74 9.58
N ILE A 170 -14.63 8.99 10.68
CA ILE A 170 -15.37 7.73 10.72
C ILE A 170 -16.86 8.03 10.65
N VAL A 171 -17.53 7.38 9.73
CA VAL A 171 -18.97 7.52 9.51
C VAL A 171 -19.64 6.15 9.49
N ALA A 172 -20.95 6.15 9.67
CA ALA A 172 -21.75 4.93 9.70
C ALA A 172 -21.82 4.26 8.31
N TRP A 173 -21.90 2.94 8.28
CA TRP A 173 -21.93 2.13 7.06
C TRP A 173 -23.23 2.29 6.26
N GLU A 174 -24.30 2.77 6.89
CA GLU A 174 -25.58 3.13 6.28
C GLU A 174 -25.41 4.19 5.18
N ASN A 175 -24.38 5.06 5.26
CA ASN A 175 -24.07 6.06 4.23
C ASN A 175 -23.78 5.43 2.85
N VAL A 176 -23.40 4.16 2.83
CA VAL A 176 -23.14 3.39 1.61
C VAL A 176 -24.02 2.14 1.50
N ASN A 177 -25.09 2.05 2.30
CA ASN A 177 -26.06 0.94 2.35
C ASN A 177 -25.38 -0.44 2.57
N ILE A 178 -24.40 -0.52 3.48
CA ILE A 178 -23.75 -1.76 3.89
C ILE A 178 -24.17 -2.07 5.34
N ASP A 179 -24.54 -3.32 5.60
CA ASP A 179 -24.80 -3.80 6.95
C ASP A 179 -23.47 -4.06 7.67
N ALA A 180 -23.24 -3.34 8.77
CA ALA A 180 -22.03 -3.47 9.58
C ALA A 180 -21.82 -4.88 10.16
N ALA A 181 -22.88 -5.67 10.34
CA ALA A 181 -22.79 -7.04 10.84
C ALA A 181 -22.10 -8.02 9.87
N LEU A 182 -21.97 -7.65 8.61
CA LEU A 182 -21.33 -8.47 7.57
C LEU A 182 -19.82 -8.20 7.44
N LEU A 183 -19.31 -7.18 8.13
CA LEU A 183 -17.94 -6.71 8.04
C LEU A 183 -17.01 -7.45 9.01
N GLU A 184 -15.71 -7.38 8.77
CA GLU A 184 -14.71 -7.83 9.73
C GLU A 184 -14.60 -6.82 10.89
N ALA A 185 -14.19 -7.29 12.05
CA ALA A 185 -13.78 -6.40 13.11
C ALA A 185 -12.67 -5.48 12.59
N ASN A 186 -12.66 -4.23 13.02
CA ASN A 186 -11.70 -3.21 12.56
C ASN A 186 -11.90 -2.70 11.12
N ASP A 187 -13.04 -2.99 10.48
CA ASP A 187 -13.43 -2.33 9.23
C ASP A 187 -14.12 -0.99 9.52
N TYR A 188 -13.71 0.05 8.82
CA TYR A 188 -14.21 1.41 8.99
C TYR A 188 -14.53 2.07 7.65
N LEU A 189 -15.53 2.93 7.66
CA LEU A 189 -15.87 3.83 6.57
C LEU A 189 -15.38 5.23 6.93
N LEU A 190 -14.51 5.82 6.11
CA LEU A 190 -14.02 7.19 6.31
C LEU A 190 -14.61 8.13 5.27
N ASP A 191 -15.05 9.31 5.72
CA ASP A 191 -15.49 10.37 4.82
C ASP A 191 -14.31 11.13 4.20
N TRP A 192 -14.58 11.77 3.07
CA TRP A 192 -13.71 12.70 2.36
C TRP A 192 -14.51 13.91 1.94
N LYS A 193 -13.99 15.13 2.24
CA LYS A 193 -14.70 16.39 2.00
C LYS A 193 -13.88 17.40 1.19
N ARG A 194 -12.81 16.98 0.52
CA ARG A 194 -12.02 17.82 -0.36
C ARG A 194 -12.38 17.52 -1.80
N GLY A 195 -12.78 18.56 -2.57
CA GLY A 195 -13.21 18.38 -3.95
C GLY A 195 -14.59 17.73 -4.15
N GLY A 196 -15.28 17.37 -3.05
CA GLY A 196 -16.57 16.69 -3.07
C GLY A 196 -16.81 15.89 -1.80
N VAL A 197 -17.87 15.07 -1.78
CA VAL A 197 -18.16 14.11 -0.70
C VAL A 197 -17.90 12.71 -1.21
N GLY A 198 -16.91 12.04 -0.64
CA GLY A 198 -16.57 10.66 -0.96
C GLY A 198 -16.45 9.79 0.30
N TYR A 199 -16.52 8.49 0.09
CA TYR A 199 -16.34 7.51 1.14
C TYR A 199 -15.28 6.50 0.71
N ARG A 200 -14.50 6.00 1.68
CA ARG A 200 -13.53 4.93 1.45
C ARG A 200 -13.53 3.92 2.58
N TYR A 201 -13.42 2.68 2.21
CA TYR A 201 -13.17 1.57 3.10
C TYR A 201 -11.73 1.63 3.61
N VAL A 202 -11.56 1.43 4.91
CA VAL A 202 -10.25 1.25 5.55
C VAL A 202 -10.37 0.19 6.64
N HIS A 203 -9.41 -0.73 6.68
CA HIS A 203 -9.26 -1.71 7.75
C HIS A 203 -8.13 -1.29 8.70
N LEU A 204 -8.35 -1.33 10.00
CA LEU A 204 -7.28 -1.08 10.97
C LEU A 204 -6.48 -2.37 11.19
N LEU A 205 -5.28 -2.41 10.65
CA LEU A 205 -4.33 -3.51 10.83
C LEU A 205 -3.51 -3.27 12.10
N ASP A 206 -3.73 -4.08 13.12
CA ASP A 206 -2.93 -4.10 14.33
C ASP A 206 -1.74 -5.07 14.22
N GLU A 207 -0.88 -5.09 15.24
CA GLU A 207 0.29 -5.96 15.32
C GLU A 207 -0.07 -7.44 15.27
N ASN A 208 -1.17 -7.82 15.92
CA ASN A 208 -1.62 -9.22 15.97
C ASN A 208 -2.12 -9.70 14.61
N GLU A 209 -2.85 -8.85 13.88
CA GLU A 209 -3.31 -9.19 12.55
C GLU A 209 -2.16 -9.27 11.56
N ILE A 210 -1.21 -8.33 11.59
CA ILE A 210 0.00 -8.41 10.77
C ILE A 210 0.77 -9.70 11.07
N ALA A 211 0.88 -10.12 12.33
CA ALA A 211 1.53 -11.38 12.67
C ALA A 211 0.80 -12.61 12.11
N ARG A 212 -0.54 -12.60 12.09
CA ARG A 212 -1.35 -13.66 11.46
C ARG A 212 -1.17 -13.68 9.94
N LEU A 213 -1.19 -12.52 9.30
CA LEU A 213 -0.99 -12.35 7.86
C LEU A 213 0.41 -12.80 7.44
N ALA A 214 1.44 -12.43 8.18
CA ALA A 214 2.82 -12.83 7.93
C ALA A 214 2.93 -14.38 7.93
N ARG A 215 2.40 -15.04 8.97
CA ARG A 215 2.37 -16.52 9.03
C ARG A 215 1.60 -17.15 7.86
N ALA A 216 0.42 -16.60 7.52
CA ALA A 216 -0.44 -17.11 6.45
C ALA A 216 0.17 -16.95 5.04
N SER A 217 1.23 -16.14 4.92
CA SER A 217 1.89 -15.81 3.65
C SER A 217 3.40 -16.14 3.64
N ALA A 218 3.84 -17.00 4.57
CA ALA A 218 5.22 -17.48 4.70
C ALA A 218 6.26 -16.36 4.89
N PHE A 219 5.91 -15.34 5.70
CA PHE A 219 6.83 -14.29 6.11
C PHE A 219 7.17 -14.41 7.60
N GLU A 220 8.36 -13.97 7.95
CA GLU A 220 8.79 -13.65 9.30
C GLU A 220 8.84 -12.12 9.48
N ILE A 221 8.37 -11.64 10.63
CA ILE A 221 8.49 -10.23 11.01
C ILE A 221 9.86 -10.04 11.68
N ILE A 222 10.76 -9.29 11.04
CA ILE A 222 12.08 -9.01 11.58
C ILE A 222 12.15 -7.68 12.34
N ALA A 223 11.18 -6.78 12.13
CA ALA A 223 10.99 -5.58 12.92
C ALA A 223 9.54 -5.09 12.80
N GLN A 224 9.01 -4.53 13.88
CA GLN A 224 7.72 -3.87 13.89
C GLN A 224 7.75 -2.70 14.87
N PHE A 225 7.26 -1.53 14.46
CA PHE A 225 7.30 -0.31 15.26
C PHE A 225 6.35 0.75 14.72
N TYR A 226 5.97 1.68 15.58
CA TYR A 226 5.19 2.86 15.19
C TYR A 226 6.11 4.00 14.80
N ALA A 227 5.73 4.75 13.76
CA ALA A 227 6.43 5.95 13.30
C ALA A 227 5.41 7.05 12.91
N ASP A 228 5.94 8.21 12.46
CA ASP A 228 5.13 9.35 12.01
C ASP A 228 4.14 9.80 13.10
N ALA A 229 4.63 10.03 14.30
CA ALA A 229 3.83 10.34 15.50
C ALA A 229 2.74 9.28 15.80
N ASN A 230 3.09 8.01 15.68
CA ASN A 230 2.21 6.85 15.85
C ASN A 230 1.06 6.77 14.84
N LEU A 231 1.17 7.47 13.72
CA LEU A 231 0.16 7.42 12.67
C LEU A 231 0.34 6.20 11.74
N ASN A 232 1.52 5.62 11.69
CA ASN A 232 1.80 4.44 10.87
C ASN A 232 2.43 3.32 11.71
N LEU A 233 1.91 2.10 11.56
CA LEU A 233 2.56 0.87 12.00
C LEU A 233 3.40 0.35 10.83
N TYR A 234 4.72 0.40 10.99
CA TYR A 234 5.65 -0.22 10.07
C TYR A 234 5.93 -1.66 10.46
N SER A 235 5.96 -2.54 9.47
CA SER A 235 6.33 -3.94 9.65
C SER A 235 7.31 -4.34 8.56
N ILE A 236 8.45 -4.84 8.96
CA ILE A 236 9.51 -5.30 8.07
C ILE A 236 9.49 -6.82 8.09
N LEU A 237 9.25 -7.39 6.92
CA LEU A 237 9.08 -8.83 6.77
C LEU A 237 10.16 -9.41 5.85
N GLN A 238 10.54 -10.65 6.13
CA GLN A 238 11.46 -11.42 5.30
C GLN A 238 10.80 -12.75 4.91
N PRO A 239 10.97 -13.24 3.67
CA PRO A 239 10.43 -14.53 3.26
C PRO A 239 10.99 -15.67 4.12
N GLN A 240 10.10 -16.56 4.59
CA GLN A 240 10.50 -17.84 5.19
C GLN A 240 10.58 -18.88 4.08
N PHE A 241 11.71 -19.54 3.97
CA PHE A 241 11.87 -20.73 3.13
C PHE A 241 11.92 -21.95 4.05
N VAL A 242 10.91 -22.80 3.93
CA VAL A 242 10.94 -24.12 4.55
C VAL A 242 11.84 -24.99 3.66
N PHE A 243 13.02 -25.33 4.19
CA PHE A 243 13.93 -26.29 3.56
C PHE A 243 13.49 -27.72 3.87
#